data_b3194439919a717e25a0c0df9be94d25
#
_entry.id   b3194439919a717e25a0c0df9be94d25
#
_cell.length_a   1.000
_cell.length_b   1.000
_cell.length_c   1.000
_cell.angle_alpha   90.00
_cell.angle_beta   90.00
_cell.angle_gamma   90.00
#
_symmetry.space_group_name_H-M   'P 1'
#
loop_
_entity.id
_entity.type
_entity.pdbx_description
1 polymer ?
#
loop_
_entity_poly.entity_id
_entity_poly.type
_entity_poly.pdbx_seq_one_letter_code
_entity_poly.pdbx_strand_id
1 'polypeptide(L)'
;MYRIRKNIMAPKLTGNEGINIENKSHLIMWDKCNFRCVFCFQSSKNFACKEQYHSLGKDEYIAVIMKLMASGRNFKFSGGEPTLNPRIEWDLQVVKDLGGTIFFDTNGSNPDKVKTLLDKGLIDVLAVSFKGLTPEEALQTAKVKKQEFCWGNVFKTIEYGAKTPGVKVIVTHVCYNDVTYEELIEYSKLIEPYEGVFYKINNLHQSRYLPAELGLKKVDSNNLLNLLKRLVEEKPRWKEHVIFVDDVYGVTNYDGIVFL
;
A
#
# COMPACT_ATOMS: atom_id res chain seq x y z
N MET A 1 15.19 -10.76 4.64
CA MET A 1 16.12 -9.99 3.80
C MET A 1 15.47 -8.72 3.32
N TYR A 2 16.24 -7.65 3.15
CA TYR A 2 15.77 -6.34 2.75
C TYR A 2 16.26 -5.99 1.36
N ARG A 3 15.41 -5.27 0.62
CA ARG A 3 15.81 -4.52 -0.56
C ARG A 3 15.53 -3.06 -0.29
N ILE A 4 16.52 -2.20 -0.49
CA ILE A 4 16.41 -0.77 -0.26
C ILE A 4 16.56 -0.05 -1.58
N ARG A 5 15.56 0.76 -1.94
CA ARG A 5 15.60 1.67 -3.08
C ARG A 5 15.56 3.12 -2.60
N LYS A 6 16.44 3.95 -3.15
CA LYS A 6 16.42 5.39 -2.94
C LYS A 6 15.31 6.04 -3.76
N ASN A 7 14.70 7.06 -3.20
CA ASN A 7 13.90 8.05 -3.94
C ASN A 7 12.76 7.47 -4.76
N ILE A 8 11.89 6.67 -4.14
CA ILE A 8 10.60 6.34 -4.72
C ILE A 8 9.61 7.43 -4.31
N MET A 9 8.84 7.92 -5.27
CA MET A 9 7.73 8.81 -4.96
C MET A 9 6.68 8.04 -4.15
N ALA A 10 6.39 8.51 -2.95
CA ALA A 10 5.25 8.09 -2.17
C ALA A 10 4.36 9.30 -1.92
N PRO A 11 3.05 9.11 -1.86
CA PRO A 11 2.17 10.22 -1.53
C PRO A 11 2.51 10.75 -0.14
N LYS A 12 2.74 12.06 -0.04
CA LYS A 12 2.81 12.76 1.23
C LYS A 12 1.41 13.14 1.63
N LEU A 13 0.96 12.66 2.76
CA LEU A 13 -0.30 13.09 3.35
C LEU A 13 0.00 14.29 4.24
N THR A 14 -0.39 15.48 3.79
CA THR A 14 -0.27 16.70 4.58
C THR A 14 -1.64 17.12 5.06
N GLY A 15 -1.89 17.09 6.37
CA GLY A 15 -3.04 17.71 7.04
C GLY A 15 -4.39 17.57 6.33
N ASN A 16 -5.10 18.70 6.17
CA ASN A 16 -6.34 18.81 5.40
C ASN A 16 -6.10 19.20 3.93
N GLU A 17 -4.86 19.33 3.49
CA GLU A 17 -4.48 19.84 2.19
C GLU A 17 -4.34 18.75 1.11
N GLY A 18 -4.90 17.57 1.36
CA GLY A 18 -4.84 16.48 0.39
C GLY A 18 -3.48 15.75 0.35
N ILE A 19 -3.20 15.07 -0.76
CA ILE A 19 -2.02 14.26 -0.94
C ILE A 19 -1.01 15.01 -1.77
N ASN A 20 0.17 15.26 -1.20
CA ASN A 20 1.27 15.93 -1.87
C ASN A 20 2.40 14.94 -2.15
N ILE A 21 2.89 14.85 -3.40
CA ILE A 21 3.90 13.91 -3.88
C ILE A 21 5.32 14.46 -3.78
N GLU A 22 5.53 15.69 -3.37
CA GLU A 22 6.87 16.34 -3.38
C GLU A 22 7.94 15.55 -2.61
N ASN A 23 7.54 14.60 -1.76
CA ASN A 23 8.49 13.85 -0.98
C ASN A 23 8.75 12.46 -1.53
N LYS A 24 9.93 12.27 -2.03
CA LYS A 24 10.49 10.97 -2.36
C LYS A 24 10.66 10.14 -1.09
N SER A 25 10.14 8.92 -1.09
CA SER A 25 10.36 7.96 0.00
C SER A 25 11.45 6.97 -0.34
N HIS A 26 12.20 6.57 0.68
CA HIS A 26 13.08 5.42 0.59
C HIS A 26 12.26 4.15 0.75
N LEU A 27 12.27 3.27 -0.24
CA LEU A 27 11.54 2.01 -0.18
C LEU A 27 12.39 0.92 0.47
N ILE A 28 11.92 0.42 1.61
CA ILE A 28 12.49 -0.74 2.30
C ILE A 28 11.56 -1.92 2.08
N MET A 29 12.03 -2.92 1.37
CA MET A 29 11.22 -4.07 0.97
C MET A 29 11.62 -5.32 1.75
N TRP A 30 10.62 -6.01 2.30
CA TRP A 30 10.75 -7.34 2.87
C TRP A 30 10.55 -8.40 1.78
N ASP A 31 11.28 -9.52 1.85
CA ASP A 31 11.29 -10.55 0.79
C ASP A 31 10.21 -11.63 0.94
N LYS A 32 9.61 -11.76 2.14
CA LYS A 32 8.63 -12.80 2.42
C LYS A 32 7.20 -12.25 2.43
N CYS A 33 6.25 -13.04 1.93
CA CYS A 33 4.83 -12.76 2.03
C CYS A 33 4.08 -14.06 2.29
N ASN A 34 3.03 -13.98 3.08
CA ASN A 34 2.09 -15.10 3.32
C ASN A 34 1.03 -15.22 2.21
N PHE A 35 0.91 -14.20 1.33
CA PHE A 35 0.04 -14.22 0.15
C PHE A 35 0.83 -14.45 -1.13
N ARG A 36 0.11 -14.88 -2.21
CA ARG A 36 0.61 -15.08 -3.57
C ARG A 36 -0.31 -14.42 -4.58
N CYS A 37 -0.67 -13.14 -4.31
CA CYS A 37 -1.68 -12.42 -5.07
C CYS A 37 -1.45 -12.51 -6.58
N VAL A 38 -2.54 -12.70 -7.34
CA VAL A 38 -2.51 -12.91 -8.80
C VAL A 38 -1.81 -11.79 -9.54
N PHE A 39 -1.94 -10.55 -9.07
CA PHE A 39 -1.34 -9.35 -9.67
C PHE A 39 0.03 -8.97 -9.08
N CYS A 40 0.57 -9.77 -8.16
CA CYS A 40 1.81 -9.42 -7.47
C CYS A 40 3.04 -9.74 -8.32
N PHE A 41 3.69 -8.71 -8.84
CA PHE A 41 4.93 -8.87 -9.59
C PHE A 41 6.09 -9.42 -8.75
N GLN A 42 6.06 -9.28 -7.43
CA GLN A 42 7.10 -9.81 -6.54
C GLN A 42 7.01 -11.32 -6.33
N SER A 43 5.83 -11.92 -6.53
CA SER A 43 5.63 -13.36 -6.41
C SER A 43 6.04 -14.13 -7.66
N SER A 44 6.32 -13.44 -8.77
CA SER A 44 6.74 -14.09 -10.01
C SER A 44 8.14 -14.71 -9.87
N LYS A 45 8.34 -15.87 -10.47
CA LYS A 45 9.68 -16.52 -10.55
C LYS A 45 10.70 -15.63 -11.28
N ASN A 46 10.20 -14.73 -12.13
CA ASN A 46 10.95 -13.79 -12.94
C ASN A 46 11.28 -12.49 -12.23
N PHE A 47 10.72 -12.25 -11.03
CA PHE A 47 11.18 -11.17 -10.18
C PHE A 47 12.55 -11.55 -9.62
N ALA A 48 13.51 -11.54 -10.53
CA ALA A 48 14.90 -11.98 -10.36
C ALA A 48 15.71 -11.17 -9.34
N CYS A 49 15.03 -10.49 -8.45
CA CYS A 49 15.65 -9.63 -7.49
C CYS A 49 15.90 -10.31 -6.15
N LYS A 50 15.84 -11.64 -6.08
CA LYS A 50 16.37 -12.38 -4.94
C LYS A 50 17.85 -12.03 -4.71
N GLU A 51 18.60 -11.80 -5.77
CA GLU A 51 19.99 -11.35 -5.72
C GLU A 51 20.18 -9.90 -5.21
N GLN A 52 19.11 -9.10 -5.16
CA GLN A 52 19.13 -7.72 -4.66
C GLN A 52 18.63 -7.58 -3.22
N TYR A 53 18.22 -8.69 -2.58
CA TYR A 53 17.86 -8.69 -1.16
C TYR A 53 19.09 -9.03 -0.32
N HIS A 54 19.42 -8.13 0.59
CA HIS A 54 20.56 -8.28 1.48
C HIS A 54 20.09 -8.60 2.90
N SER A 55 20.81 -9.47 3.57
CA SER A 55 20.67 -9.67 5.01
C SER A 55 21.54 -8.63 5.69
N LEU A 56 20.95 -7.63 6.32
CA LEU A 56 21.65 -6.59 7.04
C LEU A 56 21.71 -6.92 8.54
N GLY A 57 22.92 -6.87 9.10
CA GLY A 57 23.11 -6.80 10.55
C GLY A 57 22.49 -5.52 11.14
N LYS A 58 22.44 -5.41 12.47
CA LYS A 58 21.87 -4.21 13.12
C LYS A 58 22.65 -2.95 12.78
N ASP A 59 23.98 -3.01 12.91
CA ASP A 59 24.84 -1.85 12.67
C ASP A 59 24.84 -1.43 11.20
N GLU A 60 24.83 -2.41 10.27
CA GLU A 60 24.69 -2.14 8.83
C GLU A 60 23.36 -1.49 8.51
N TYR A 61 22.26 -1.94 9.13
CA TYR A 61 20.95 -1.35 8.94
C TYR A 61 20.94 0.10 9.42
N ILE A 62 21.44 0.39 10.62
CA ILE A 62 21.55 1.76 11.14
C ILE A 62 22.37 2.63 10.18
N ALA A 63 23.56 2.17 9.75
CA ALA A 63 24.41 2.93 8.84
C ALA A 63 23.70 3.23 7.51
N VAL A 64 22.95 2.27 6.97
CA VAL A 64 22.16 2.47 5.74
C VAL A 64 21.05 3.50 5.96
N ILE A 65 20.28 3.40 7.05
CA ILE A 65 19.20 4.37 7.36
C ILE A 65 19.77 5.77 7.55
N MET A 66 20.85 5.94 8.31
CA MET A 66 21.53 7.23 8.48
C MET A 66 21.97 7.86 7.14
N LYS A 67 22.53 7.04 6.25
CA LYS A 67 22.91 7.49 4.90
C LYS A 67 21.69 7.93 4.06
N LEU A 68 20.57 7.23 4.19
CA LEU A 68 19.33 7.57 3.47
C LEU A 68 18.69 8.84 4.03
N MET A 69 18.73 9.06 5.34
CA MET A 69 18.24 10.28 6.00
C MET A 69 18.85 11.57 5.44
N ALA A 70 20.07 11.51 4.95
CA ALA A 70 20.75 12.66 4.31
C ALA A 70 20.05 13.09 2.99
N SER A 71 19.27 12.21 2.36
CA SER A 71 18.57 12.50 1.09
C SER A 71 17.05 12.54 1.22
N GLY A 72 16.50 12.30 2.40
CA GLY A 72 15.06 12.39 2.69
C GLY A 72 14.66 11.61 3.93
N ARG A 73 13.62 12.09 4.60
CA ARG A 73 13.15 11.52 5.88
C ARG A 73 11.96 10.58 5.76
N ASN A 74 11.42 10.39 4.55
CA ASN A 74 10.26 9.53 4.33
C ASN A 74 10.70 8.11 3.98
N PHE A 75 10.21 7.13 4.71
CA PHE A 75 10.53 5.72 4.53
C PHE A 75 9.26 4.91 4.32
N LYS A 76 9.21 4.18 3.21
CA LYS A 76 8.12 3.28 2.89
C LYS A 76 8.54 1.84 3.14
N PHE A 77 7.91 1.20 4.11
CA PHE A 77 8.06 -0.22 4.38
C PHE A 77 7.02 -1.01 3.61
N SER A 78 7.46 -1.90 2.75
CA SER A 78 6.62 -2.62 1.80
C SER A 78 7.31 -3.93 1.39
N GLY A 79 7.03 -4.42 0.19
CA GLY A 79 7.68 -5.58 -0.40
C GLY A 79 6.78 -6.79 -0.40
N GLY A 80 7.14 -7.84 0.34
CA GLY A 80 6.25 -8.94 0.66
C GLY A 80 5.20 -8.50 1.68
N GLU A 81 5.22 -9.08 2.88
CA GLU A 81 4.40 -8.61 4.00
C GLU A 81 5.31 -8.20 5.16
N PRO A 82 5.45 -6.90 5.44
CA PRO A 82 6.40 -6.41 6.45
C PRO A 82 6.11 -6.91 7.87
N THR A 83 4.85 -7.22 8.21
CA THR A 83 4.50 -7.77 9.53
C THR A 83 5.10 -9.16 9.80
N LEU A 84 5.59 -9.85 8.75
CA LEU A 84 6.30 -11.13 8.88
C LEU A 84 7.79 -10.95 9.20
N ASN A 85 8.31 -9.73 9.16
CA ASN A 85 9.66 -9.47 9.58
C ASN A 85 9.76 -9.53 11.11
N PRO A 86 10.54 -10.45 11.68
CA PRO A 86 10.63 -10.58 13.14
C PRO A 86 11.26 -9.36 13.83
N ARG A 87 12.00 -8.55 13.06
CA ARG A 87 12.65 -7.32 13.54
C ARG A 87 11.87 -6.05 13.21
N ILE A 88 10.69 -6.13 12.62
CA ILE A 88 10.00 -4.96 12.06
C ILE A 88 9.86 -3.82 13.07
N GLU A 89 9.54 -4.13 14.31
CA GLU A 89 9.39 -3.13 15.37
C GLU A 89 10.69 -2.36 15.60
N TRP A 90 11.81 -3.08 15.73
CA TRP A 90 13.12 -2.47 15.88
C TRP A 90 13.54 -1.69 14.63
N ASP A 91 13.25 -2.20 13.44
CA ASP A 91 13.59 -1.53 12.18
C ASP A 91 12.85 -0.19 12.04
N LEU A 92 11.56 -0.15 12.42
CA LEU A 92 10.78 1.09 12.42
C LEU A 92 11.27 2.05 13.52
N GLN A 93 11.61 1.53 14.71
CA GLN A 93 12.11 2.34 15.82
C GLN A 93 13.38 3.09 15.44
N VAL A 94 14.34 2.43 14.77
CA VAL A 94 15.56 3.09 14.27
C VAL A 94 15.22 4.28 13.37
N VAL A 95 14.25 4.13 12.48
CA VAL A 95 13.83 5.24 11.59
C VAL A 95 13.18 6.37 12.39
N LYS A 96 12.33 6.04 13.37
CA LYS A 96 11.67 7.03 14.23
C LYS A 96 12.66 7.77 15.13
N ASP A 97 13.63 7.08 15.72
CA ASP A 97 14.68 7.67 16.57
C ASP A 97 15.55 8.67 15.80
N LEU A 98 15.71 8.46 14.50
CA LEU A 98 16.40 9.39 13.61
C LEU A 98 15.49 10.50 13.03
N GLY A 99 14.22 10.56 13.46
CA GLY A 99 13.25 11.58 13.03
C GLY A 99 12.67 11.34 11.64
N GLY A 100 12.56 10.08 11.21
CA GLY A 100 11.94 9.70 9.95
C GLY A 100 10.43 9.56 10.05
N THR A 101 9.76 9.72 8.89
CA THR A 101 8.33 9.46 8.70
C THR A 101 8.15 8.08 8.09
N ILE A 102 7.23 7.28 8.62
CA ILE A 102 7.01 5.90 8.21
C ILE A 102 5.68 5.74 7.50
N PHE A 103 5.76 5.31 6.24
CA PHE A 103 4.68 4.79 5.43
C PHE A 103 4.75 3.26 5.46
N PHE A 104 3.70 2.61 5.96
CA PHE A 104 3.67 1.17 6.18
C PHE A 104 2.62 0.50 5.30
N ASP A 105 3.06 -0.26 4.27
CA ASP A 105 2.18 -1.08 3.44
C ASP A 105 1.99 -2.46 4.07
N THR A 106 0.73 -2.93 4.15
CA THR A 106 0.41 -4.28 4.63
C THR A 106 -0.73 -4.90 3.83
N ASN A 107 -0.76 -6.21 3.77
CA ASN A 107 -1.91 -6.95 3.25
C ASN A 107 -3.03 -7.12 4.30
N GLY A 108 -2.85 -6.61 5.51
CA GLY A 108 -3.83 -6.60 6.58
C GLY A 108 -4.04 -7.97 7.28
N SER A 109 -3.23 -8.98 6.98
CA SER A 109 -3.42 -10.33 7.53
C SER A 109 -3.05 -10.46 9.01
N ASN A 110 -2.28 -9.53 9.56
CA ASN A 110 -1.77 -9.56 10.93
C ASN A 110 -2.15 -8.30 11.72
N PRO A 111 -3.45 -8.12 12.07
CA PRO A 111 -3.93 -6.91 12.72
C PRO A 111 -3.29 -6.66 14.09
N ASP A 112 -3.00 -7.70 14.87
CA ASP A 112 -2.43 -7.57 16.21
C ASP A 112 -1.00 -7.02 16.15
N LYS A 113 -0.22 -7.43 15.14
CA LYS A 113 1.11 -6.86 14.92
C LYS A 113 1.02 -5.41 14.50
N VAL A 114 0.10 -5.06 13.59
CA VAL A 114 -0.13 -3.67 13.17
C VAL A 114 -0.57 -2.83 14.36
N LYS A 115 -1.51 -3.33 15.17
CA LYS A 115 -1.94 -2.65 16.39
C LYS A 115 -0.77 -2.33 17.32
N THR A 116 0.09 -3.32 17.57
CA THR A 116 1.30 -3.13 18.40
C THR A 116 2.19 -2.01 17.87
N LEU A 117 2.38 -1.94 16.54
CA LEU A 117 3.20 -0.90 15.91
C LEU A 117 2.55 0.48 16.01
N LEU A 118 1.22 0.55 15.87
CA LEU A 118 0.43 1.76 16.03
C LEU A 118 0.46 2.27 17.47
N ASP A 119 0.23 1.41 18.45
CA ASP A 119 0.26 1.75 19.87
C ASP A 119 1.62 2.34 20.31
N LYS A 120 2.70 1.97 19.62
CA LYS A 120 4.06 2.50 19.83
C LYS A 120 4.40 3.74 19.02
N GLY A 121 3.45 4.27 18.24
CA GLY A 121 3.68 5.43 17.38
C GLY A 121 4.69 5.21 16.26
N LEU A 122 4.84 3.96 15.80
CA LEU A 122 5.83 3.58 14.78
C LEU A 122 5.32 3.69 13.34
N ILE A 123 4.06 4.08 13.14
CA ILE A 123 3.45 4.22 11.81
C ILE A 123 2.80 5.59 11.72
N ASP A 124 3.18 6.37 10.71
CA ASP A 124 2.57 7.66 10.41
C ASP A 124 1.49 7.53 9.32
N VAL A 125 1.73 6.64 8.35
CA VAL A 125 0.79 6.34 7.27
C VAL A 125 0.65 4.83 7.18
N LEU A 126 -0.57 4.32 7.35
CA LEU A 126 -0.91 2.91 7.19
C LEU A 126 -1.63 2.69 5.86
N ALA A 127 -1.04 1.91 4.96
CA ALA A 127 -1.68 1.50 3.72
C ALA A 127 -2.07 0.02 3.78
N VAL A 128 -3.37 -0.24 3.66
CA VAL A 128 -3.93 -1.59 3.74
C VAL A 128 -4.49 -1.99 2.37
N SER A 129 -4.09 -3.16 1.88
CA SER A 129 -4.51 -3.63 0.56
C SER A 129 -5.73 -4.54 0.61
N PHE A 130 -6.85 -4.12 0.00
CA PHE A 130 -7.97 -5.00 -0.31
C PHE A 130 -7.61 -6.03 -1.39
N LYS A 131 -8.22 -7.21 -1.29
CA LYS A 131 -7.99 -8.33 -2.23
C LYS A 131 -9.27 -8.82 -2.89
N GLY A 132 -10.43 -8.34 -2.50
CA GLY A 132 -11.74 -8.70 -3.04
C GLY A 132 -12.87 -8.10 -2.22
N LEU A 133 -14.06 -8.01 -2.80
CA LEU A 133 -15.29 -7.52 -2.16
C LEU A 133 -15.87 -8.54 -1.18
N THR A 134 -15.58 -9.82 -1.41
CA THR A 134 -16.04 -10.94 -0.58
C THR A 134 -14.87 -11.76 -0.07
N PRO A 135 -15.06 -12.59 0.97
CA PRO A 135 -14.04 -13.51 1.43
C PRO A 135 -13.54 -14.45 0.33
N GLU A 136 -14.45 -14.91 -0.55
CA GLU A 136 -14.15 -15.83 -1.65
C GLU A 136 -13.27 -15.17 -2.71
N GLU A 137 -13.62 -13.96 -3.15
CA GLU A 137 -12.82 -13.17 -4.10
C GLU A 137 -11.44 -12.83 -3.53
N ALA A 138 -11.40 -12.42 -2.25
CA ALA A 138 -10.15 -12.09 -1.59
C ALA A 138 -9.24 -13.31 -1.46
N LEU A 139 -9.80 -14.49 -1.19
CA LEU A 139 -9.06 -15.76 -1.15
C LEU A 139 -8.50 -16.13 -2.52
N GLN A 140 -9.30 -16.00 -3.59
CA GLN A 140 -8.89 -16.26 -4.97
C GLN A 140 -7.77 -15.32 -5.41
N THR A 141 -7.92 -14.02 -5.10
CA THR A 141 -6.92 -13.01 -5.44
C THR A 141 -5.62 -13.21 -4.67
N ALA A 142 -5.71 -13.46 -3.36
CA ALA A 142 -4.53 -13.65 -2.49
C ALA A 142 -3.81 -14.98 -2.72
N LYS A 143 -4.45 -15.97 -3.34
CA LYS A 143 -3.95 -17.34 -3.56
C LYS A 143 -3.31 -17.94 -2.30
N VAL A 144 -4.06 -17.93 -1.22
CA VAL A 144 -3.68 -18.47 0.09
C VAL A 144 -4.63 -19.59 0.49
N LYS A 145 -4.21 -20.50 1.35
CA LYS A 145 -5.08 -21.56 1.84
C LYS A 145 -6.20 -20.99 2.71
N LYS A 146 -7.42 -21.49 2.56
CA LYS A 146 -8.60 -21.00 3.29
C LYS A 146 -8.40 -20.96 4.80
N GLN A 147 -7.69 -21.95 5.36
CA GLN A 147 -7.41 -22.06 6.79
C GLN A 147 -6.44 -20.99 7.30
N GLU A 148 -5.64 -20.40 6.40
CA GLU A 148 -4.62 -19.38 6.70
C GLU A 148 -5.12 -17.96 6.41
N PHE A 149 -6.37 -17.82 5.94
CA PHE A 149 -6.95 -16.56 5.49
C PHE A 149 -8.14 -16.16 6.36
N CYS A 150 -8.06 -14.98 6.91
CA CYS A 150 -9.17 -14.32 7.60
C CYS A 150 -9.43 -12.96 6.98
N TRP A 151 -10.49 -12.84 6.15
CA TRP A 151 -10.87 -11.59 5.49
C TRP A 151 -11.17 -10.46 6.48
N GLY A 152 -11.78 -10.80 7.64
CA GLY A 152 -12.06 -9.85 8.71
C GLY A 152 -10.82 -9.15 9.31
N ASN A 153 -9.63 -9.74 9.15
CA ASN A 153 -8.39 -9.14 9.64
C ASN A 153 -8.04 -7.83 8.91
N VAL A 154 -8.40 -7.72 7.64
CA VAL A 154 -8.18 -6.49 6.85
C VAL A 154 -8.96 -5.34 7.47
N PHE A 155 -10.23 -5.55 7.83
CA PHE A 155 -11.08 -4.54 8.45
C PHE A 155 -10.62 -4.16 9.85
N LYS A 156 -10.18 -5.14 10.67
CA LYS A 156 -9.56 -4.86 11.97
C LYS A 156 -8.33 -3.98 11.83
N THR A 157 -7.52 -4.26 10.82
CA THR A 157 -6.30 -3.47 10.55
C THR A 157 -6.65 -2.03 10.17
N ILE A 158 -7.65 -1.83 9.30
CA ILE A 158 -8.15 -0.50 8.93
C ILE A 158 -8.71 0.23 10.15
N GLU A 159 -9.55 -0.46 10.94
CA GLU A 159 -10.17 0.10 12.14
C GLU A 159 -9.13 0.56 13.17
N TYR A 160 -8.10 -0.24 13.43
CA TYR A 160 -7.02 0.14 14.34
C TYR A 160 -6.30 1.40 13.86
N GLY A 161 -5.98 1.46 12.57
CA GLY A 161 -5.36 2.67 11.98
C GLY A 161 -6.27 3.90 12.08
N ALA A 162 -7.55 3.77 11.70
CA ALA A 162 -8.51 4.87 11.71
C ALA A 162 -8.79 5.42 13.13
N LYS A 163 -8.68 4.57 14.15
CA LYS A 163 -8.83 4.95 15.56
C LYS A 163 -7.56 5.50 16.21
N THR A 164 -6.40 5.40 15.53
CA THR A 164 -5.13 5.87 16.08
C THR A 164 -4.91 7.35 15.73
N PRO A 165 -4.88 8.26 16.71
CA PRO A 165 -4.68 9.68 16.44
C PRO A 165 -3.39 9.96 15.67
N GLY A 166 -3.46 10.84 14.67
CA GLY A 166 -2.30 11.27 13.89
C GLY A 166 -1.87 10.30 12.78
N VAL A 167 -2.44 9.10 12.71
CA VAL A 167 -2.18 8.14 11.65
C VAL A 167 -3.10 8.40 10.46
N LYS A 168 -2.53 8.47 9.25
CA LYS A 168 -3.30 8.50 8.00
C LYS A 168 -3.48 7.08 7.48
N VAL A 169 -4.71 6.73 7.12
CA VAL A 169 -5.02 5.38 6.61
C VAL A 169 -5.38 5.46 5.13
N ILE A 170 -4.76 4.59 4.34
CA ILE A 170 -5.02 4.43 2.91
C ILE A 170 -5.49 2.99 2.68
N VAL A 171 -6.65 2.82 2.07
CA VAL A 171 -7.11 1.50 1.62
C VAL A 171 -6.90 1.41 0.12
N THR A 172 -6.10 0.43 -0.29
CA THR A 172 -5.69 0.25 -1.69
C THR A 172 -6.50 -0.86 -2.36
N HIS A 173 -7.11 -0.53 -3.49
CA HIS A 173 -7.74 -1.46 -4.42
C HIS A 173 -6.91 -1.51 -5.70
N VAL A 174 -6.54 -2.70 -6.17
CA VAL A 174 -5.83 -2.91 -7.44
C VAL A 174 -6.85 -3.30 -8.51
N CYS A 175 -7.05 -2.43 -9.49
CA CYS A 175 -7.95 -2.64 -10.62
C CYS A 175 -7.23 -3.36 -11.76
N TYR A 176 -7.83 -4.41 -12.29
CA TYR A 176 -7.36 -5.17 -13.45
C TYR A 176 -8.52 -5.84 -14.17
N ASN A 177 -8.33 -6.18 -15.45
CA ASN A 177 -9.36 -6.70 -16.35
C ASN A 177 -10.51 -5.70 -16.55
N ASP A 178 -11.73 -6.14 -16.35
CA ASP A 178 -12.93 -5.31 -16.54
C ASP A 178 -13.45 -4.83 -15.17
N VAL A 179 -13.18 -3.57 -14.85
CA VAL A 179 -13.66 -2.93 -13.62
C VAL A 179 -14.94 -2.15 -13.93
N THR A 180 -15.99 -2.38 -13.16
CA THR A 180 -17.26 -1.68 -13.28
C THR A 180 -17.40 -0.55 -12.27
N TYR A 181 -18.33 0.36 -12.55
CA TYR A 181 -18.69 1.42 -11.60
C TYR A 181 -19.26 0.83 -10.30
N GLU A 182 -20.09 -0.19 -10.41
CA GLU A 182 -20.71 -0.90 -9.28
C GLU A 182 -19.64 -1.50 -8.35
N GLU A 183 -18.59 -2.06 -8.93
CA GLU A 183 -17.46 -2.58 -8.16
C GLU A 183 -16.78 -1.47 -7.34
N LEU A 184 -16.49 -0.31 -7.93
CA LEU A 184 -15.90 0.81 -7.20
C LEU A 184 -16.81 1.31 -6.07
N ILE A 185 -18.12 1.37 -6.29
CA ILE A 185 -19.12 1.73 -5.27
C ILE A 185 -19.09 0.72 -4.12
N GLU A 186 -19.12 -0.59 -4.41
CA GLU A 186 -19.11 -1.62 -3.36
C GLU A 186 -17.83 -1.58 -2.55
N TYR A 187 -16.65 -1.41 -3.17
CA TYR A 187 -15.41 -1.18 -2.42
C TYR A 187 -15.48 0.08 -1.55
N SER A 188 -16.04 1.17 -2.07
CA SER A 188 -16.19 2.41 -1.31
C SER A 188 -17.08 2.23 -0.08
N LYS A 189 -18.17 1.46 -0.19
CA LYS A 189 -19.06 1.15 0.94
C LYS A 189 -18.37 0.36 2.05
N LEU A 190 -17.44 -0.53 1.72
CA LEU A 190 -16.69 -1.31 2.72
C LEU A 190 -15.79 -0.43 3.62
N ILE A 191 -15.35 0.71 3.11
CA ILE A 191 -14.47 1.63 3.85
C ILE A 191 -15.19 2.89 4.33
N GLU A 192 -16.41 3.13 3.89
CA GLU A 192 -17.25 4.27 4.28
C GLU A 192 -17.46 4.41 5.81
N PRO A 193 -17.53 3.32 6.61
CA PRO A 193 -17.65 3.40 8.06
C PRO A 193 -16.44 4.00 8.79
N TYR A 194 -15.27 4.12 8.12
CA TYR A 194 -14.04 4.61 8.74
C TYR A 194 -13.80 6.07 8.34
N GLU A 195 -13.82 6.98 9.31
CA GLU A 195 -13.55 8.41 9.07
C GLU A 195 -12.11 8.67 8.66
N GLY A 196 -11.89 9.65 7.78
CA GLY A 196 -10.55 10.11 7.38
C GLY A 196 -9.72 9.10 6.59
N VAL A 197 -10.32 7.97 6.18
CA VAL A 197 -9.63 6.96 5.38
C VAL A 197 -9.62 7.37 3.91
N PHE A 198 -8.47 7.23 3.28
CA PHE A 198 -8.30 7.46 1.85
C PHE A 198 -8.58 6.19 1.05
N TYR A 199 -9.31 6.32 -0.04
CA TYR A 199 -9.52 5.25 -1.01
C TYR A 199 -8.53 5.40 -2.16
N LYS A 200 -7.60 4.46 -2.26
CA LYS A 200 -6.59 4.43 -3.30
C LYS A 200 -6.91 3.38 -4.35
N ILE A 201 -7.11 3.86 -5.57
CA ILE A 201 -7.35 3.04 -6.75
C ILE A 201 -6.05 2.93 -7.53
N ASN A 202 -5.49 1.74 -7.58
CA ASN A 202 -4.30 1.41 -8.37
C ASN A 202 -4.74 0.70 -9.65
N ASN A 203 -4.53 1.30 -10.81
CA ASN A 203 -4.57 0.53 -12.04
C ASN A 203 -3.42 -0.47 -12.09
N LEU A 204 -3.65 -1.66 -12.63
CA LEU A 204 -2.63 -2.68 -12.72
C LEU A 204 -1.38 -2.16 -13.44
N HIS A 205 -0.27 -2.17 -12.75
CA HIS A 205 1.01 -1.87 -13.37
C HIS A 205 1.44 -3.03 -14.26
N GLN A 206 1.49 -2.80 -15.57
CA GLN A 206 1.97 -3.78 -16.54
C GLN A 206 3.49 -3.92 -16.43
N SER A 207 3.92 -4.72 -15.48
CA SER A 207 5.32 -5.04 -15.29
C SER A 207 5.72 -6.22 -16.17
N ARG A 208 6.92 -6.16 -16.77
CA ARG A 208 7.57 -7.31 -17.42
C ARG A 208 7.70 -8.56 -16.52
N TYR A 209 7.42 -8.40 -15.24
CA TYR A 209 7.46 -9.47 -14.25
C TYR A 209 6.10 -10.12 -14.00
N LEU A 210 5.00 -9.57 -14.54
CA LEU A 210 3.71 -10.24 -14.53
C LEU A 210 3.70 -11.28 -15.65
N PRO A 211 3.50 -12.57 -15.31
CA PRO A 211 3.43 -13.61 -16.32
C PRO A 211 2.26 -13.38 -17.27
N ALA A 212 2.51 -13.41 -18.58
CA ALA A 212 1.47 -13.20 -19.59
C ALA A 212 0.36 -14.28 -19.53
N GLU A 213 0.72 -15.49 -19.08
CA GLU A 213 -0.21 -16.61 -18.90
C GLU A 213 -1.28 -16.36 -17.82
N LEU A 214 -1.12 -15.37 -16.96
CA LEU A 214 -2.15 -14.97 -15.99
C LEU A 214 -3.33 -14.27 -16.66
N GLY A 215 -3.17 -13.79 -17.90
CA GLY A 215 -4.21 -13.12 -18.65
C GLY A 215 -4.70 -11.80 -18.03
N LEU A 216 -3.97 -11.25 -17.06
CA LEU A 216 -4.34 -10.00 -16.42
C LEU A 216 -4.09 -8.82 -17.36
N LYS A 217 -5.11 -7.98 -17.50
CA LYS A 217 -5.06 -6.78 -18.34
C LYS A 217 -5.17 -5.54 -17.47
N LYS A 218 -4.41 -4.51 -17.84
CA LYS A 218 -4.59 -3.16 -17.32
C LYS A 218 -5.94 -2.61 -17.79
N VAL A 219 -6.67 -1.95 -16.93
CA VAL A 219 -7.88 -1.21 -17.30
C VAL A 219 -7.48 0.00 -18.16
N ASP A 220 -8.30 0.38 -19.14
CA ASP A 220 -8.08 1.63 -19.86
C ASP A 220 -8.02 2.80 -18.88
N SER A 221 -6.95 3.59 -18.95
CA SER A 221 -6.65 4.64 -17.98
C SER A 221 -7.71 5.74 -17.96
N ASN A 222 -8.23 6.12 -19.14
CA ASN A 222 -9.29 7.15 -19.25
C ASN A 222 -10.61 6.62 -18.72
N ASN A 223 -10.93 5.37 -19.03
CA ASN A 223 -12.14 4.73 -18.53
C ASN A 223 -12.15 4.68 -17.00
N LEU A 224 -11.06 4.20 -16.41
CA LEU A 224 -10.94 4.10 -14.95
C LEU A 224 -11.01 5.48 -14.27
N LEU A 225 -10.38 6.51 -14.85
CA LEU A 225 -10.46 7.88 -14.35
C LEU A 225 -11.89 8.43 -14.45
N ASN A 226 -12.64 8.13 -15.53
CA ASN A 226 -14.05 8.54 -15.68
C ASN A 226 -14.96 7.85 -14.65
N LEU A 227 -14.74 6.56 -14.38
CA LEU A 227 -15.46 5.86 -13.30
C LEU A 227 -15.19 6.49 -11.95
N LEU A 228 -13.95 6.93 -11.70
CA LEU A 228 -13.56 7.59 -10.47
C LEU A 228 -14.21 8.98 -10.32
N LYS A 229 -14.27 9.77 -11.39
CA LYS A 229 -14.99 11.05 -11.42
C LYS A 229 -16.47 10.87 -11.06
N ARG A 230 -17.12 9.90 -11.68
CA ARG A 230 -18.49 9.54 -11.35
C ARG A 230 -18.67 9.13 -9.88
N LEU A 231 -17.73 8.33 -9.32
CA LEU A 231 -17.74 7.96 -7.91
C LEU A 231 -17.73 9.20 -7.01
N VAL A 232 -16.87 10.18 -7.29
CA VAL A 232 -16.75 11.41 -6.50
C VAL A 232 -18.00 12.31 -6.65
N GLU A 233 -18.60 12.37 -7.84
CA GLU A 233 -19.86 13.09 -8.08
C GLU A 233 -21.00 12.52 -7.27
N GLU A 234 -21.16 11.18 -7.26
CA GLU A 234 -22.24 10.50 -6.50
C GLU A 234 -21.95 10.37 -5.00
N LYS A 235 -20.67 10.39 -4.60
CA LYS A 235 -20.16 10.25 -3.22
C LYS A 235 -19.17 11.35 -2.89
N PRO A 236 -19.60 12.60 -2.64
CA PRO A 236 -18.72 13.77 -2.45
C PRO A 236 -17.69 13.65 -1.35
N ARG A 237 -17.89 12.75 -0.37
CA ARG A 237 -16.88 12.49 0.68
C ARG A 237 -15.52 12.07 0.13
N TRP A 238 -15.51 11.44 -1.04
CA TRP A 238 -14.28 10.95 -1.68
C TRP A 238 -13.51 12.05 -2.40
N LYS A 239 -14.07 13.25 -2.55
CA LYS A 239 -13.42 14.37 -3.24
C LYS A 239 -12.00 14.65 -2.72
N GLU A 240 -11.87 14.72 -1.39
CA GLU A 240 -10.61 14.98 -0.70
C GLU A 240 -9.87 13.68 -0.28
N HIS A 241 -10.49 12.51 -0.46
CA HIS A 241 -10.02 11.24 0.10
C HIS A 241 -9.79 10.15 -0.96
N VAL A 242 -9.70 10.51 -2.24
CA VAL A 242 -9.39 9.57 -3.31
C VAL A 242 -7.98 9.79 -3.84
N ILE A 243 -7.28 8.68 -4.10
CA ILE A 243 -5.98 8.64 -4.77
C ILE A 243 -6.10 7.73 -5.99
N PHE A 244 -5.70 8.22 -7.14
CA PHE A 244 -5.60 7.43 -8.36
C PHE A 244 -4.13 7.19 -8.71
N VAL A 245 -3.77 5.94 -9.00
CA VAL A 245 -2.41 5.58 -9.42
C VAL A 245 -2.47 4.82 -10.73
N ASP A 246 -1.80 5.35 -11.72
CA ASP A 246 -1.79 4.83 -13.08
C ASP A 246 -0.46 5.13 -13.78
N ASP A 247 -0.06 4.27 -14.74
CA ASP A 247 1.21 4.45 -15.47
C ASP A 247 1.18 5.64 -16.44
N VAL A 248 -0.02 6.09 -16.86
CA VAL A 248 -0.21 7.22 -17.77
C VAL A 248 -0.28 8.53 -17.00
N TYR A 249 -1.06 8.54 -15.91
CA TYR A 249 -1.32 9.74 -15.12
C TYR A 249 -0.39 9.92 -13.94
N GLY A 250 0.34 8.88 -13.54
CA GLY A 250 1.12 8.87 -12.31
C GLY A 250 0.25 8.72 -11.08
N VAL A 251 0.54 9.49 -10.03
CA VAL A 251 -0.27 9.54 -8.80
C VAL A 251 -1.06 10.84 -8.80
N THR A 252 -2.37 10.75 -8.89
CA THR A 252 -3.26 11.89 -9.08
C THR A 252 -4.47 11.84 -8.14
N ASN A 253 -5.25 12.92 -8.11
CA ASN A 253 -6.60 12.94 -7.58
C ASN A 253 -7.61 12.43 -8.64
N TYR A 254 -8.90 12.54 -8.35
CA TYR A 254 -9.99 12.16 -9.27
C TYR A 254 -10.09 13.02 -10.52
N ASP A 255 -9.52 14.22 -10.54
CA ASP A 255 -9.48 15.10 -11.72
C ASP A 255 -8.30 14.80 -12.64
N GLY A 256 -7.44 13.84 -12.27
CA GLY A 256 -6.20 13.56 -12.98
C GLY A 256 -5.11 14.61 -12.75
N ILE A 257 -5.29 15.47 -11.74
CA ILE A 257 -4.29 16.46 -11.35
C ILE A 257 -3.19 15.73 -10.57
N VAL A 258 -1.96 15.80 -11.10
CA VAL A 258 -0.79 15.19 -10.46
C VAL A 258 -0.54 15.89 -9.13
N PHE A 259 -0.35 15.11 -8.10
CA PHE A 259 0.16 15.63 -6.83
C PHE A 259 1.66 15.93 -6.99
N LEU A 260 1.99 17.16 -7.21
CA LEU A 260 3.38 17.67 -7.34
C LEU A 260 4.01 17.93 -5.98
#